data_03d0461a01f228cc74c6bece832e7da9
#
_entry.id   03d0461a01f228cc74c6bece832e7da9
#
_cell.length_a   1.000
_cell.length_b   1.000
_cell.length_c   1.000
_cell.angle_alpha   90.00
_cell.angle_beta   90.00
_cell.angle_gamma   90.00
#
_symmetry.space_group_name_H-M   'P 1'
#
loop_
_entity.id
_entity.type
_entity.pdbx_description
1 polymer ?
#
loop_
_entity_poly.entity_id
_entity_poly.type
_entity_poly.pdbx_seq_one_letter_code
_entity_poly.pdbx_strand_id
1 'polypeptide(L)'
;TYKHMPDSFGNTGDMRADYSYITGPARHYRDFGTLNVWVWFVNRPENYETYVRSEAVEFEKLEEDLFFASMEGLPQDQLTFTVSCIEDQVPWGLYFLLALLTLPIVAMVSILIVYIVYRRNMKRMRAGQRGST
;
A
#
# COMPACT_ATOMS: atom_id res chain seq x y z
N THR A 1 28.81 -4.18 4.30
CA THR A 1 27.41 -3.94 4.65
C THR A 1 27.26 -2.49 5.06
N TYR A 2 26.54 -1.73 4.27
CA TYR A 2 26.27 -0.31 4.54
C TYR A 2 24.92 -0.21 5.23
N LYS A 3 24.86 0.38 6.42
CA LYS A 3 23.61 0.64 7.13
C LYS A 3 23.38 2.14 7.13
N HIS A 4 22.42 2.59 6.33
CA HIS A 4 22.00 3.99 6.32
C HIS A 4 20.57 4.09 6.83
N MET A 5 20.31 5.10 7.65
CA MET A 5 18.95 5.43 8.08
C MET A 5 18.41 6.46 7.09
N PRO A 6 17.31 6.18 6.37
CA PRO A 6 16.78 7.15 5.43
C PRO A 6 16.26 8.37 6.17
N ASP A 7 16.57 9.55 5.64
CA ASP A 7 15.94 10.78 6.09
C ASP A 7 14.47 10.77 5.67
N SER A 8 13.56 11.00 6.60
CA SER A 8 12.15 11.12 6.31
C SER A 8 11.90 12.42 5.54
N PHE A 9 11.53 12.33 4.29
CA PHE A 9 11.16 13.48 3.47
C PHE A 9 9.65 13.52 3.23
N GLY A 10 8.99 14.53 3.78
CA GLY A 10 7.62 14.90 3.45
C GLY A 10 6.59 14.63 4.53
N ASN A 11 5.49 15.39 4.47
CA ASN A 11 4.31 15.31 5.34
C ASN A 11 3.45 14.05 5.12
N THR A 12 3.85 13.14 4.23
CA THR A 12 3.05 11.99 3.77
C THR A 12 3.47 10.66 4.40
N GLY A 13 4.51 10.64 5.23
CA GLY A 13 5.03 9.39 5.78
C GLY A 13 5.91 8.57 4.82
N ASP A 14 6.00 8.96 3.56
CA ASP A 14 6.84 8.29 2.57
C ASP A 14 8.33 8.50 2.90
N MET A 15 9.07 7.42 2.89
CA MET A 15 10.51 7.42 3.09
C MET A 15 11.22 7.20 1.76
N ARG A 16 12.19 8.07 1.46
CA ARG A 16 13.02 7.93 0.27
C ARG A 16 14.48 8.17 0.62
N ALA A 17 15.36 7.36 0.07
CA ALA A 17 16.80 7.52 0.21
C ALA A 17 17.50 7.21 -1.12
N ASP A 18 18.43 8.08 -1.49
CA ASP A 18 19.27 7.91 -2.66
C ASP A 18 20.64 7.39 -2.22
N TYR A 19 21.07 6.30 -2.83
CA TYR A 19 22.34 5.65 -2.56
C TYR A 19 23.24 5.77 -3.77
N SER A 20 24.51 6.04 -3.52
CA SER A 20 25.55 6.08 -4.53
C SER A 20 26.72 5.19 -4.12
N TYR A 21 27.02 4.21 -4.97
CA TYR A 21 28.18 3.33 -4.79
C TYR A 21 29.26 3.73 -5.80
N ILE A 22 30.43 4.13 -5.29
CA ILE A 22 31.56 4.55 -6.13
C ILE A 22 32.25 3.30 -6.67
N THR A 23 32.15 3.10 -7.97
CA THR A 23 32.76 1.98 -8.71
C THR A 23 34.11 2.30 -9.30
N GLY A 24 34.51 3.60 -9.30
CA GLY A 24 35.74 4.08 -9.88
C GLY A 24 37.01 3.31 -9.49
N PRO A 25 37.28 3.04 -8.20
CA PRO A 25 38.44 2.26 -7.80
C PRO A 25 38.46 0.82 -8.34
N ALA A 26 37.29 0.20 -8.48
CA ALA A 26 37.19 -1.18 -8.97
C ALA A 26 37.49 -1.35 -10.45
N ARG A 27 37.42 -0.28 -11.25
CA ARG A 27 37.79 -0.27 -12.68
C ARG A 27 39.27 -0.59 -12.96
N HIS A 28 40.12 -0.41 -11.98
CA HIS A 28 41.54 -0.76 -12.10
C HIS A 28 41.80 -2.26 -12.04
N TYR A 29 40.79 -3.05 -11.65
CA TYR A 29 40.88 -4.51 -11.69
C TYR A 29 40.54 -5.01 -13.09
N ARG A 30 41.48 -5.70 -13.74
CA ARG A 30 41.43 -6.14 -15.14
C ARG A 30 40.28 -7.12 -15.46
N ASP A 31 39.84 -7.86 -14.47
CA ASP A 31 38.86 -8.94 -14.62
C ASP A 31 37.69 -8.76 -13.66
N PHE A 32 37.03 -7.60 -13.74
CA PHE A 32 35.78 -7.42 -13.01
C PHE A 32 34.63 -8.11 -13.75
N GLY A 33 34.16 -9.26 -13.22
CA GLY A 33 33.16 -10.10 -13.88
C GLY A 33 31.75 -9.52 -13.69
N THR A 34 31.07 -9.93 -12.62
CA THR A 34 29.67 -9.59 -12.37
C THR A 34 29.53 -8.81 -11.06
N LEU A 35 28.77 -7.73 -11.09
CA LEU A 35 28.35 -7.00 -9.88
C LEU A 35 26.96 -7.49 -9.47
N ASN A 36 26.86 -8.04 -8.27
CA ASN A 36 25.60 -8.44 -7.66
C ASN A 36 25.25 -7.48 -6.52
N VAL A 37 24.07 -6.87 -6.59
CA VAL A 37 23.57 -5.92 -5.61
C VAL A 37 22.32 -6.48 -4.95
N TRP A 38 22.34 -6.52 -3.63
CA TRP A 38 21.22 -6.96 -2.81
C TRP A 38 20.75 -5.78 -1.96
N VAL A 39 19.46 -5.47 -2.02
CA VAL A 39 18.83 -4.45 -1.19
C VAL A 39 17.78 -5.14 -0.32
N TRP A 40 17.98 -5.06 0.98
CA TRP A 40 17.08 -5.67 1.95
C TRP A 40 16.54 -4.61 2.90
N PHE A 41 15.20 -4.51 2.96
CA PHE A 41 14.49 -3.64 3.88
C PHE A 41 14.33 -4.35 5.23
N VAL A 42 14.90 -3.77 6.28
CA VAL A 42 14.84 -4.32 7.64
C VAL A 42 13.85 -3.47 8.45
N ASN A 43 12.92 -4.13 9.14
CA ASN A 43 11.89 -3.47 9.97
C ASN A 43 10.93 -2.56 9.20
N ARG A 44 10.50 -2.98 8.01
CA ARG A 44 9.45 -2.29 7.28
C ARG A 44 8.13 -2.31 8.08
N PRO A 45 7.39 -1.19 8.19
CA PRO A 45 6.03 -1.19 8.72
C PRO A 45 5.09 -2.00 7.80
N GLU A 46 4.11 -2.70 8.35
CA GLU A 46 3.23 -3.63 7.60
C GLU A 46 2.43 -2.96 6.46
N ASN A 47 2.16 -1.65 6.58
CA ASN A 47 1.34 -0.90 5.62
C ASN A 47 2.17 -0.13 4.58
N TYR A 48 3.41 -0.55 4.31
CA TYR A 48 4.28 0.13 3.35
C TYR A 48 4.71 -0.81 2.24
N GLU A 49 4.65 -0.32 1.01
CA GLU A 49 5.27 -0.95 -0.14
C GLU A 49 6.69 -0.44 -0.37
N THR A 50 7.58 -1.35 -0.73
CA THR A 50 8.99 -1.07 -0.97
C THR A 50 9.29 -1.06 -2.46
N TYR A 51 10.12 -0.12 -2.89
CA TYR A 51 10.56 0.02 -4.28
C TYR A 51 12.04 0.34 -4.32
N VAL A 52 12.73 -0.25 -5.29
CA VAL A 52 14.12 0.09 -5.63
C VAL A 52 14.16 0.45 -7.11
N ARG A 53 14.70 1.61 -7.43
CA ARG A 53 14.83 2.10 -8.80
C ARG A 53 16.25 2.57 -9.07
N SER A 54 16.78 2.21 -10.21
CA SER A 54 18.05 2.72 -10.74
C SER A 54 17.92 2.96 -12.25
N GLU A 55 18.67 3.91 -12.77
CA GLU A 55 18.78 4.14 -14.23
C GLU A 55 19.79 3.18 -14.87
N ALA A 56 20.74 2.67 -14.08
CA ALA A 56 21.83 1.85 -14.57
C ALA A 56 21.53 0.35 -14.60
N VAL A 57 20.61 -0.12 -13.75
CA VAL A 57 20.29 -1.53 -13.60
C VAL A 57 18.85 -1.73 -13.15
N GLU A 58 18.23 -2.78 -13.63
CA GLU A 58 16.88 -3.17 -13.21
C GLU A 58 16.97 -4.07 -11.98
N PHE A 59 16.22 -3.73 -10.93
CA PHE A 59 16.13 -4.54 -9.72
C PHE A 59 14.91 -5.45 -9.80
N GLU A 60 15.17 -6.75 -9.66
CA GLU A 60 14.13 -7.76 -9.52
C GLU A 60 13.71 -7.89 -8.06
N LYS A 61 12.41 -7.86 -7.80
CA LYS A 61 11.85 -8.10 -6.47
C LYS A 61 11.74 -9.62 -6.26
N LEU A 62 12.59 -10.16 -5.40
CA LEU A 62 12.59 -11.59 -5.07
C LEU A 62 11.60 -11.94 -3.96
N GLU A 63 11.50 -11.07 -2.94
CA GLU A 63 10.59 -11.19 -1.81
C GLU A 63 10.00 -9.81 -1.50
N GLU A 64 9.06 -9.72 -0.59
CA GLU A 64 8.42 -8.43 -0.24
C GLU A 64 9.42 -7.33 0.11
N ASP A 65 10.52 -7.70 0.77
CA ASP A 65 11.52 -6.79 1.29
C ASP A 65 12.92 -7.02 0.70
N LEU A 66 13.05 -7.88 -0.31
CA LEU A 66 14.33 -8.24 -0.90
C LEU A 66 14.36 -7.97 -2.40
N PHE A 67 15.29 -7.15 -2.81
CA PHE A 67 15.56 -6.82 -4.21
C PHE A 67 16.95 -7.26 -4.61
N PHE A 68 17.09 -7.71 -5.84
CA PHE A 68 18.35 -8.17 -6.42
C PHE A 68 18.56 -7.56 -7.78
N ALA A 69 19.80 -7.18 -8.05
CA ALA A 69 20.23 -6.81 -9.39
C ALA A 69 21.59 -7.41 -9.69
N SER A 70 21.77 -7.86 -10.92
CA SER A 70 23.02 -8.38 -11.43
C SER A 70 23.39 -7.69 -12.72
N MET A 71 24.63 -7.28 -12.86
CA MET A 71 25.13 -6.67 -14.07
C MET A 71 26.52 -7.21 -14.44
N GLU A 72 26.77 -7.39 -15.71
CA GLU A 72 28.10 -7.73 -16.21
C GLU A 72 28.95 -6.46 -16.28
N GLY A 73 30.13 -6.55 -15.70
CA GLY A 73 31.04 -5.42 -15.61
C GLY A 73 30.63 -4.40 -14.53
N LEU A 74 31.25 -3.23 -14.60
CA LEU A 74 30.95 -2.11 -13.73
C LEU A 74 30.17 -1.04 -14.51
N PRO A 75 29.12 -0.47 -13.91
CA PRO A 75 28.52 0.73 -14.46
C PRO A 75 29.59 1.83 -14.52
N GLN A 76 29.26 2.99 -15.06
CA GLN A 76 30.19 4.11 -15.15
C GLN A 76 30.83 4.42 -13.77
N ASP A 77 31.22 5.61 -13.45
CA ASP A 77 31.99 5.90 -12.24
C ASP A 77 31.27 5.64 -10.90
N GLN A 78 29.95 5.56 -10.96
CA GLN A 78 29.11 5.26 -9.79
C GLN A 78 27.82 4.56 -10.18
N LEU A 79 27.35 3.68 -9.30
CA LEU A 79 26.02 3.11 -9.35
C LEU A 79 25.13 3.89 -8.41
N THR A 80 24.12 4.57 -8.95
CA THR A 80 23.09 5.27 -8.15
C THR A 80 21.77 4.50 -8.18
N PHE A 81 21.15 4.36 -7.02
CA PHE A 81 19.80 3.81 -6.94
C PHE A 81 19.02 4.48 -5.81
N THR A 82 17.74 4.64 -6.05
CA THR A 82 16.78 5.20 -5.11
C THR A 82 16.02 4.07 -4.45
N VAL A 83 15.96 4.11 -3.14
CA VAL A 83 15.15 3.22 -2.32
C VAL A 83 13.98 4.03 -1.79
N SER A 84 12.76 3.55 -1.99
CA SER A 84 11.56 4.22 -1.48
C SER A 84 10.65 3.23 -0.75
N CYS A 85 10.04 3.73 0.31
CA CYS A 85 9.06 3.03 1.10
C CYS A 85 7.81 3.92 1.17
N ILE A 86 6.75 3.51 0.52
CA ILE A 86 5.53 4.30 0.31
C ILE A 86 4.40 3.67 1.11
N GLU A 87 3.70 4.49 1.90
CA GLU A 87 2.55 4.03 2.66
C GLU A 87 1.45 3.53 1.71
N ASP A 88 1.02 2.28 1.92
CA ASP A 88 -0.09 1.69 1.16
C ASP A 88 -1.38 2.44 1.51
N GLN A 89 -1.72 3.40 0.67
CA GLN A 89 -2.92 4.20 0.85
C GLN A 89 -4.13 3.31 0.62
N VAL A 90 -4.80 2.97 1.72
CA VAL A 90 -6.11 2.31 1.65
C VAL A 90 -7.01 3.09 0.70
N PRO A 91 -7.52 2.47 -0.37
CA PRO A 91 -8.31 3.18 -1.37
C PRO A 91 -9.64 3.66 -0.75
N TRP A 92 -9.65 4.85 -0.19
CA TRP A 92 -10.84 5.49 0.39
C TRP A 92 -12.05 5.45 -0.55
N GLY A 93 -11.79 5.43 -1.87
CA GLY A 93 -12.81 5.27 -2.89
C GLY A 93 -13.60 3.97 -2.76
N LEU A 94 -12.97 2.88 -2.34
CA LEU A 94 -13.63 1.59 -2.12
C LEU A 94 -14.60 1.66 -0.94
N TYR A 95 -14.21 2.29 0.16
CA TYR A 95 -15.08 2.49 1.33
C TYR A 95 -16.25 3.40 1.00
N PHE A 96 -16.00 4.46 0.22
CA PHE A 96 -17.06 5.36 -0.24
C PHE A 96 -18.06 4.62 -1.13
N LEU A 97 -17.60 3.78 -2.03
CA LEU A 97 -18.44 2.97 -2.91
C LEU A 97 -19.26 1.93 -2.14
N LEU A 98 -18.65 1.28 -1.14
CA LEU A 98 -19.32 0.36 -0.22
C LEU A 98 -20.40 1.08 0.61
N ALA A 99 -20.12 2.26 1.13
CA ALA A 99 -21.08 3.07 1.87
C ALA A 99 -22.26 3.49 0.99
N LEU A 100 -22.01 3.86 -0.26
CA LEU A 100 -23.04 4.26 -1.22
C LEU A 100 -23.97 3.11 -1.60
N LEU A 101 -23.45 1.87 -1.62
CA LEU A 101 -24.23 0.65 -1.86
C LEU A 101 -25.04 0.21 -0.63
N THR A 102 -24.52 0.38 0.58
CA THR A 102 -25.17 -0.09 1.80
C THR A 102 -26.26 0.86 2.31
N LEU A 103 -26.09 2.18 2.15
CA LEU A 103 -27.07 3.20 2.59
C LEU A 103 -28.50 2.97 2.07
N PRO A 104 -28.75 2.74 0.75
CA PRO A 104 -30.10 2.52 0.26
C PRO A 104 -30.72 1.22 0.78
N ILE A 105 -29.92 0.19 1.01
CA ILE A 105 -30.40 -1.08 1.56
C ILE A 105 -30.88 -0.90 3.00
N VAL A 106 -30.09 -0.20 3.83
CA VAL A 106 -30.45 0.11 5.22
C VAL A 106 -31.72 0.99 5.26
N ALA A 107 -31.84 1.98 4.39
CA ALA A 107 -33.01 2.83 4.29
C ALA A 107 -34.28 2.02 3.92
N MET A 108 -34.18 1.13 2.94
CA MET A 108 -35.28 0.26 2.51
C MET A 108 -35.75 -0.67 3.64
N VAL A 109 -34.82 -1.30 4.35
CA VAL A 109 -35.13 -2.17 5.49
C VAL A 109 -35.81 -1.39 6.60
N SER A 110 -35.34 -0.18 6.90
CA SER A 110 -35.93 0.69 7.93
C SER A 110 -37.35 1.08 7.58
N ILE A 111 -37.64 1.46 6.35
CA ILE A 111 -38.98 1.78 5.85
C ILE A 111 -39.90 0.57 5.98
N LEU A 112 -39.42 -0.62 5.63
CA LEU A 112 -40.18 -1.87 5.72
C LEU A 112 -40.56 -2.19 7.17
N ILE A 113 -39.63 -2.02 8.10
CA ILE A 113 -39.90 -2.25 9.54
C ILE A 113 -40.98 -1.28 10.04
N VAL A 114 -40.85 0.02 9.73
CA VAL A 114 -41.83 1.04 10.12
C VAL A 114 -43.21 0.71 9.53
N TYR A 115 -43.27 0.29 8.27
CA TYR A 115 -44.52 -0.11 7.61
C TYR A 115 -45.17 -1.31 8.30
N ILE A 116 -44.38 -2.34 8.66
CA ILE A 116 -44.91 -3.54 9.36
C ILE A 116 -45.47 -3.16 10.74
N VAL A 117 -44.75 -2.34 11.49
CA VAL A 117 -45.18 -1.87 12.81
C VAL A 117 -46.48 -1.07 12.70
N TYR A 118 -46.52 -0.13 11.76
CA TYR A 118 -47.72 0.69 11.48
C TYR A 118 -48.94 -0.19 11.14
N ARG A 119 -48.77 -1.15 10.22
CA ARG A 119 -49.84 -2.08 9.82
C ARG A 119 -50.34 -2.95 10.99
N ARG A 120 -49.44 -3.39 11.87
CA ARG A 120 -49.79 -4.13 13.09
C ARG A 120 -50.62 -3.27 14.07
N ASN A 121 -50.23 -2.04 14.28
CA ASN A 121 -50.92 -1.13 15.18
C ASN A 121 -52.34 -0.77 14.67
N MET A 122 -52.46 -0.54 13.35
CA MET A 122 -53.77 -0.27 12.72
C MET A 122 -54.73 -1.45 12.86
N LYS A 123 -54.22 -2.71 12.76
CA LYS A 123 -55.05 -3.90 12.97
C LYS A 123 -55.52 -3.99 14.42
N ARG A 124 -54.67 -3.66 15.40
CA ARG A 124 -55.03 -3.68 16.85
C ARG A 124 -56.10 -2.64 17.16
N MET A 125 -56.02 -1.43 16.63
CA MET A 125 -57.03 -0.37 16.82
C MET A 125 -58.37 -0.77 16.23
N ARG A 126 -58.41 -1.40 15.04
CA ARG A 126 -59.67 -1.88 14.45
C ARG A 126 -60.30 -3.05 15.21
N ALA A 127 -59.51 -3.93 15.82
CA ALA A 127 -59.99 -5.03 16.64
C ALA A 127 -60.59 -4.54 17.96
N GLY A 128 -59.99 -3.49 18.58
CA GLY A 128 -60.51 -2.88 19.82
C GLY A 128 -61.85 -2.16 19.64
N GLN A 129 -62.12 -1.56 18.49
CA GLN A 129 -63.41 -0.90 18.18
C GLN A 129 -64.55 -1.87 17.94
N ARG A 130 -64.31 -3.14 17.56
CA ARG A 130 -65.37 -4.15 17.34
C ARG A 130 -65.79 -4.85 18.64
N GLY A 131 -65.08 -4.73 19.74
CA GLY A 131 -65.43 -5.33 21.03
C GLY A 131 -66.22 -4.46 21.97
N SER A 132 -66.62 -3.22 21.54
CA SER A 132 -67.33 -2.22 22.36
C SER A 132 -68.82 -2.04 21.95
N THR A 133 -69.37 -2.93 21.17
CA THR A 133 -70.81 -3.01 20.89
C THR A 133 -71.33 -4.32 21.41
#